data_b63969cc08f4815771e5ab344c553615
#
_entry.id   b63969cc08f4815771e5ab344c553615
#
_cell.length_a   1.000
_cell.length_b   1.000
_cell.length_c   1.000
_cell.angle_alpha   90.00
_cell.angle_beta   90.00
_cell.angle_gamma   90.00
#
_symmetry.space_group_name_H-M   'P 1'
#
loop_
_entity.id
_entity.type
_entity.pdbx_description
1 polymer ?
#
loop_
_entity_poly.entity_id
_entity_poly.type
_entity_poly.pdbx_seq_one_letter_code
_entity_poly.pdbx_strand_id
1 'polypeptide(L)'
;MSKKNNHNYVPASKRAGVGQIILLCCLILYTLFCALPIILVFIAAFTDEKMIAANGFSYFPAKWSTAGMNAVLKYGKQLAVSYGVTIFITVGGTFIGLFVMSMFAYSISRKGFRLSKFLSVYMLIPMLFNGGQLSCYVIYTSYYHMKDSIWLLIFPLCVTTMNVIIIRTYIANSIPEELMEAAKIDGAGEYRTFFQITLPLMKPVI
;
A
#
# COMPACT_ATOMS: atom_id res chain seq x y z
N MET A 1 -13.85 -35.06 32.03
CA MET A 1 -15.04 -34.65 31.26
C MET A 1 -14.57 -33.61 30.20
N SER A 2 -14.38 -34.08 28.99
CA SER A 2 -13.86 -33.28 27.89
C SER A 2 -15.01 -32.58 27.16
N LYS A 3 -15.06 -31.23 27.17
CA LYS A 3 -16.01 -30.44 26.38
C LYS A 3 -15.52 -30.37 24.93
N LYS A 4 -16.13 -31.16 24.06
CA LYS A 4 -16.01 -31.07 22.61
C LYS A 4 -16.53 -29.71 22.13
N ASN A 5 -15.63 -28.83 21.66
CA ASN A 5 -16.03 -27.63 20.92
C ASN A 5 -16.55 -28.06 19.55
N ASN A 6 -17.86 -28.04 19.39
CA ASN A 6 -18.50 -28.11 18.08
C ASN A 6 -18.22 -26.80 17.32
N HIS A 7 -17.26 -26.84 16.42
CA HIS A 7 -17.19 -25.87 15.33
C HIS A 7 -18.45 -26.08 14.46
N ASN A 8 -19.40 -25.19 14.60
CA ASN A 8 -20.54 -25.08 13.69
C ASN A 8 -20.01 -24.77 12.28
N TYR A 9 -19.81 -25.83 11.49
CA TYR A 9 -19.72 -25.71 10.05
C TYR A 9 -21.05 -25.15 9.55
N VAL A 10 -21.06 -23.90 9.11
CA VAL A 10 -22.19 -23.34 8.37
C VAL A 10 -22.18 -23.97 6.98
N PRO A 11 -23.16 -24.81 6.64
CA PRO A 11 -23.20 -25.43 5.31
C PRO A 11 -23.41 -24.35 4.26
N ALA A 12 -22.52 -24.27 3.28
CA ALA A 12 -22.57 -23.41 2.11
C ALA A 12 -23.65 -23.89 1.12
N SER A 13 -24.91 -23.91 1.53
CA SER A 13 -26.05 -24.14 0.66
C SER A 13 -27.33 -23.53 1.26
N LYS A 14 -27.35 -22.21 1.38
CA LYS A 14 -28.64 -21.50 1.35
C LYS A 14 -28.83 -21.01 -0.08
N ARG A 15 -29.93 -21.47 -0.73
CA ARG A 15 -30.41 -20.95 -2.00
C ARG A 15 -30.32 -19.42 -1.92
N ALA A 16 -29.61 -18.83 -2.87
CA ALA A 16 -29.41 -17.39 -2.90
C ALA A 16 -30.77 -16.71 -2.83
N GLY A 17 -31.02 -15.96 -1.77
CA GLY A 17 -32.26 -15.20 -1.64
C GLY A 17 -32.34 -14.14 -2.76
N VAL A 18 -33.54 -13.72 -3.11
CA VAL A 18 -33.78 -12.71 -4.15
C VAL A 18 -32.88 -11.49 -3.96
N GLY A 19 -32.67 -11.06 -2.71
CA GLY A 19 -31.74 -9.96 -2.39
C GLY A 19 -30.29 -10.23 -2.77
N GLN A 20 -29.82 -11.47 -2.62
CA GLN A 20 -28.45 -11.83 -3.02
C GLN A 20 -28.29 -11.84 -4.54
N ILE A 21 -29.31 -12.25 -5.27
CA ILE A 21 -29.31 -12.23 -6.74
C ILE A 21 -29.28 -10.77 -7.24
N ILE A 22 -30.12 -9.89 -6.68
CA ILE A 22 -30.12 -8.46 -7.01
C ILE A 22 -28.75 -7.83 -6.74
N LEU A 23 -28.17 -8.10 -5.57
CA LEU A 23 -26.85 -7.59 -5.21
C LEU A 23 -25.78 -8.10 -6.17
N LEU A 24 -25.83 -9.38 -6.54
CA LEU A 24 -24.90 -9.96 -7.50
C LEU A 24 -25.03 -9.31 -8.90
N CYS A 25 -26.26 -9.09 -9.38
CA CYS A 25 -26.50 -8.38 -10.64
C CYS A 25 -25.95 -6.95 -10.60
N CYS A 26 -26.17 -6.22 -9.52
CA CYS A 26 -25.61 -4.87 -9.34
C CYS A 26 -24.08 -4.87 -9.34
N LEU A 27 -23.46 -5.83 -8.65
CA LEU A 27 -22.00 -5.97 -8.64
C LEU A 27 -21.43 -6.32 -10.02
N ILE A 28 -22.09 -7.22 -10.76
CA ILE A 28 -21.68 -7.57 -12.13
C ILE A 28 -21.77 -6.35 -13.03
N LEU A 29 -22.89 -5.62 -13.00
CA LEU A 29 -23.07 -4.38 -13.79
C LEU A 29 -21.99 -3.35 -13.45
N TYR A 30 -21.73 -3.13 -12.16
CA TYR A 30 -20.68 -2.23 -11.71
C TYR A 30 -19.29 -2.66 -12.19
N THR A 31 -18.97 -3.95 -12.10
CA THR A 31 -17.71 -4.51 -12.58
C THR A 31 -17.55 -4.33 -14.09
N LEU A 32 -18.61 -4.60 -14.87
CA LEU A 32 -18.60 -4.37 -16.32
C LEU A 32 -18.37 -2.91 -16.64
N PHE A 33 -19.04 -1.99 -15.93
CA PHE A 33 -18.85 -0.55 -16.11
C PHE A 33 -17.40 -0.12 -15.81
N CYS A 34 -16.79 -0.66 -14.74
CA CYS A 34 -15.38 -0.42 -14.42
C CYS A 34 -14.41 -1.04 -15.44
N ALA A 35 -14.80 -2.12 -16.12
CA ALA A 35 -13.97 -2.75 -17.15
C ALA A 35 -13.95 -1.96 -18.47
N LEU A 36 -14.99 -1.17 -18.78
CA LEU A 36 -15.08 -0.41 -20.02
C LEU A 36 -13.86 0.47 -20.31
N PRO A 37 -13.38 1.32 -19.39
CA PRO A 37 -12.19 2.14 -19.63
C PRO A 37 -10.94 1.31 -19.91
N ILE A 38 -10.78 0.17 -19.26
CA ILE A 38 -9.62 -0.72 -19.45
C ILE A 38 -9.66 -1.33 -20.85
N ILE A 39 -10.84 -1.80 -21.29
CA ILE A 39 -11.05 -2.31 -22.65
C ILE A 39 -10.76 -1.22 -23.69
N LEU A 40 -11.21 0.03 -23.44
CA LEU A 40 -10.96 1.15 -24.33
C LEU A 40 -9.45 1.43 -24.49
N VAL A 41 -8.70 1.44 -23.40
CA VAL A 41 -7.25 1.62 -23.44
C VAL A 41 -6.57 0.49 -24.22
N PHE A 42 -7.01 -0.76 -24.02
CA PHE A 42 -6.49 -1.90 -24.75
C PHE A 42 -6.77 -1.79 -26.26
N ILE A 43 -8.00 -1.44 -26.65
CA ILE A 43 -8.36 -1.22 -28.05
C ILE A 43 -7.56 -0.05 -28.64
N ALA A 44 -7.42 1.04 -27.90
CA ALA A 44 -6.64 2.22 -28.35
C ALA A 44 -5.17 1.87 -28.61
N ALA A 45 -4.55 0.98 -27.82
CA ALA A 45 -3.18 0.52 -28.03
C ALA A 45 -2.96 -0.16 -29.39
N PHE A 46 -4.02 -0.73 -29.97
CA PHE A 46 -3.99 -1.39 -31.29
C PHE A 46 -4.71 -0.59 -32.38
N THR A 47 -5.02 0.67 -32.14
CA THR A 47 -5.67 1.56 -33.12
C THR A 47 -4.62 2.42 -33.83
N ASP A 48 -4.87 2.73 -35.11
CA ASP A 48 -4.01 3.63 -35.90
C ASP A 48 -4.02 5.06 -35.30
N GLU A 49 -2.84 5.63 -35.05
CA GLU A 49 -2.66 6.93 -34.40
C GLU A 49 -3.37 8.06 -35.15
N LYS A 50 -3.38 8.02 -36.49
CA LYS A 50 -4.07 9.03 -37.33
C LYS A 50 -5.57 8.98 -37.13
N MET A 51 -6.12 7.79 -36.88
CA MET A 51 -7.55 7.61 -36.62
C MET A 51 -7.91 8.11 -35.22
N ILE A 52 -7.08 7.89 -34.22
CA ILE A 52 -7.29 8.43 -32.87
C ILE A 52 -7.23 9.96 -32.90
N ALA A 53 -6.28 10.55 -33.64
CA ALA A 53 -6.16 12.00 -33.77
C ALA A 53 -7.35 12.65 -34.51
N ALA A 54 -7.93 11.96 -35.49
CA ALA A 54 -9.07 12.47 -36.26
C ALA A 54 -10.43 12.26 -35.59
N ASN A 55 -10.67 11.08 -35.00
CA ASN A 55 -11.99 10.66 -34.55
C ASN A 55 -12.06 10.46 -33.01
N GLY A 56 -10.95 10.63 -32.29
CA GLY A 56 -10.87 10.34 -30.87
C GLY A 56 -10.82 8.83 -30.54
N PHE A 57 -10.97 8.53 -29.27
CA PHE A 57 -10.97 7.13 -28.79
C PHE A 57 -12.35 6.49 -29.07
N SER A 58 -12.34 5.30 -29.67
CA SER A 58 -13.55 4.53 -29.97
C SER A 58 -13.38 3.05 -29.59
N TYR A 59 -14.47 2.43 -29.16
CA TYR A 59 -14.50 0.98 -28.92
C TYR A 59 -14.47 0.15 -30.22
N PHE A 60 -14.80 0.79 -31.35
CA PHE A 60 -14.85 0.15 -32.66
C PHE A 60 -13.93 0.91 -33.62
N PRO A 61 -12.61 0.62 -33.60
CA PRO A 61 -11.67 1.31 -34.47
C PRO A 61 -11.91 0.94 -35.94
N ALA A 62 -11.90 1.93 -36.81
CA ALA A 62 -12.05 1.70 -38.25
C ALA A 62 -10.79 1.03 -38.85
N LYS A 63 -9.62 1.17 -38.20
CA LYS A 63 -8.36 0.58 -38.65
C LYS A 63 -7.52 0.14 -37.48
N TRP A 64 -7.14 -1.14 -37.49
CA TRP A 64 -6.23 -1.73 -36.53
C TRP A 64 -4.78 -1.51 -36.95
N SER A 65 -3.90 -1.20 -36.02
CA SER A 65 -2.48 -0.99 -36.24
C SER A 65 -1.64 -1.41 -35.03
N THR A 66 -0.49 -2.01 -35.30
CA THR A 66 0.50 -2.32 -34.27
C THR A 66 1.60 -1.23 -34.18
N ALA A 67 1.41 -0.11 -34.88
CA ALA A 67 2.42 0.95 -34.93
C ALA A 67 2.72 1.54 -33.54
N GLY A 68 1.70 1.72 -32.68
CA GLY A 68 1.88 2.13 -31.29
C GLY A 68 2.74 1.16 -30.50
N MET A 69 2.49 -0.14 -30.62
CA MET A 69 3.29 -1.18 -29.96
C MET A 69 4.74 -1.20 -30.45
N ASN A 70 4.95 -1.05 -31.76
CA ASN A 70 6.29 -0.97 -32.35
C ASN A 70 7.04 0.29 -31.90
N ALA A 71 6.34 1.42 -31.72
CA ALA A 71 6.93 2.63 -31.15
C ALA A 71 7.40 2.42 -29.71
N VAL A 72 6.58 1.75 -28.89
CA VAL A 72 6.97 1.38 -27.51
C VAL A 72 8.21 0.47 -27.51
N LEU A 73 8.25 -0.54 -28.38
CA LEU A 73 9.39 -1.45 -28.49
C LEU A 73 10.68 -0.74 -28.96
N LYS A 74 10.55 0.29 -29.80
CA LYS A 74 11.69 1.12 -30.23
C LYS A 74 12.37 1.83 -29.06
N TYR A 75 11.60 2.21 -28.03
CA TYR A 75 12.12 2.79 -26.79
C TYR A 75 12.37 1.75 -25.68
N GLY A 76 12.41 0.46 -26.03
CA GLY A 76 12.50 -0.66 -25.09
C GLY A 76 13.66 -0.54 -24.09
N LYS A 77 14.84 -0.05 -24.51
CA LYS A 77 15.97 0.17 -23.58
C LYS A 77 15.64 1.21 -22.50
N GLN A 78 15.02 2.32 -22.87
CA GLN A 78 14.64 3.37 -21.93
C GLN A 78 13.54 2.89 -20.99
N LEU A 79 12.56 2.14 -21.51
CA LEU A 79 11.52 1.50 -20.70
C LEU A 79 12.11 0.50 -19.71
N ALA A 80 13.04 -0.35 -20.14
CA ALA A 80 13.70 -1.32 -19.25
C ALA A 80 14.44 -0.61 -18.10
N VAL A 81 15.14 0.48 -18.36
CA VAL A 81 15.78 1.29 -17.33
C VAL A 81 14.75 1.89 -16.38
N SER A 82 13.64 2.46 -16.90
CA SER A 82 12.57 3.04 -16.09
C SER A 82 11.91 1.99 -15.19
N TYR A 83 11.63 0.79 -15.71
CA TYR A 83 11.13 -0.32 -14.92
C TYR A 83 12.12 -0.75 -13.83
N GLY A 84 13.42 -0.85 -14.17
CA GLY A 84 14.47 -1.17 -13.19
C GLY A 84 14.52 -0.16 -12.04
N VAL A 85 14.47 1.13 -12.34
CA VAL A 85 14.43 2.20 -11.35
C VAL A 85 13.15 2.11 -10.50
N THR A 86 12.00 1.90 -11.13
CA THR A 86 10.71 1.77 -10.41
C THR A 86 10.74 0.57 -9.44
N ILE A 87 11.22 -0.59 -9.89
CA ILE A 87 11.35 -1.77 -9.04
C ILE A 87 12.29 -1.48 -7.86
N PHE A 88 13.45 -0.86 -8.14
CA PHE A 88 14.42 -0.50 -7.09
C PHE A 88 13.81 0.44 -6.04
N ILE A 89 13.11 1.50 -6.48
CA ILE A 89 12.45 2.46 -5.59
C ILE A 89 11.33 1.76 -4.79
N THR A 90 10.54 0.92 -5.43
CA THR A 90 9.42 0.23 -4.77
C THR A 90 9.95 -0.74 -3.71
N VAL A 91 10.88 -1.62 -4.07
CA VAL A 91 11.44 -2.59 -3.13
C VAL A 91 12.20 -1.89 -2.01
N GLY A 92 13.16 -1.01 -2.37
CA GLY A 92 13.97 -0.29 -1.40
C GLY A 92 13.13 0.62 -0.50
N GLY A 93 12.21 1.39 -1.07
CA GLY A 93 11.31 2.28 -0.33
C GLY A 93 10.39 1.51 0.61
N THR A 94 9.86 0.35 0.18
CA THR A 94 9.04 -0.50 1.04
C THR A 94 9.82 -1.04 2.22
N PHE A 95 11.03 -1.57 2.00
CA PHE A 95 11.87 -2.07 3.10
C PHE A 95 12.23 -0.97 4.10
N ILE A 96 12.70 0.19 3.62
CA ILE A 96 13.04 1.32 4.48
C ILE A 96 11.80 1.81 5.22
N GLY A 97 10.68 1.98 4.52
CA GLY A 97 9.42 2.45 5.10
C GLY A 97 8.88 1.50 6.17
N LEU A 98 8.81 0.20 5.89
CA LEU A 98 8.36 -0.79 6.87
C LEU A 98 9.27 -0.82 8.09
N PHE A 99 10.58 -0.76 7.90
CA PHE A 99 11.54 -0.74 8.99
C PHE A 99 11.33 0.49 9.90
N VAL A 100 11.27 1.69 9.30
CA VAL A 100 11.06 2.94 10.05
C VAL A 100 9.71 2.96 10.74
N MET A 101 8.62 2.59 10.03
CA MET A 101 7.28 2.54 10.59
C MET A 101 7.16 1.52 11.72
N SER A 102 7.81 0.36 11.60
CA SER A 102 7.81 -0.69 12.63
C SER A 102 8.54 -0.25 13.88
N MET A 103 9.72 0.35 13.75
CA MET A 103 10.48 0.89 14.90
C MET A 103 9.69 2.02 15.60
N PHE A 104 9.09 2.90 14.80
CA PHE A 104 8.30 4.00 15.35
C PHE A 104 7.04 3.49 16.07
N ALA A 105 6.29 2.57 15.45
CA ALA A 105 5.10 1.96 16.03
C ALA A 105 5.43 1.18 17.31
N TYR A 106 6.55 0.45 17.34
CA TYR A 106 7.03 -0.21 18.54
C TYR A 106 7.29 0.80 19.66
N SER A 107 8.03 1.88 19.38
CA SER A 107 8.36 2.89 20.37
C SER A 107 7.11 3.53 20.99
N ILE A 108 6.11 3.90 20.17
CA ILE A 108 4.87 4.51 20.66
C ILE A 108 3.88 3.51 21.28
N SER A 109 4.08 2.20 21.08
CA SER A 109 3.25 1.17 21.74
C SER A 109 3.69 0.88 23.18
N ARG A 110 4.92 1.26 23.57
CA ARG A 110 5.48 0.98 24.90
C ARG A 110 4.85 1.86 25.98
N LYS A 111 4.29 1.26 27.02
CA LYS A 111 3.63 1.97 28.15
C LYS A 111 4.62 2.86 28.95
N GLY A 112 5.89 2.50 29.03
CA GLY A 112 6.94 3.27 29.72
C GLY A 112 7.47 4.48 28.95
N PHE A 113 7.11 4.65 27.70
CA PHE A 113 7.64 5.72 26.85
C PHE A 113 6.85 7.03 27.05
N ARG A 114 7.43 7.99 27.75
CA ARG A 114 6.79 9.25 28.14
C ARG A 114 6.21 10.05 26.96
N LEU A 115 6.88 10.01 25.80
CA LEU A 115 6.46 10.76 24.61
C LEU A 115 5.41 10.02 23.75
N SER A 116 5.02 8.79 24.10
CA SER A 116 4.09 7.98 23.31
C SER A 116 2.78 8.70 22.99
N LYS A 117 2.16 9.38 23.97
CA LYS A 117 0.92 10.14 23.78
C LYS A 117 1.13 11.32 22.82
N PHE A 118 2.19 12.10 23.04
CA PHE A 118 2.51 13.25 22.22
C PHE A 118 2.77 12.83 20.76
N LEU A 119 3.63 11.85 20.54
CA LEU A 119 3.96 11.35 19.20
C LEU A 119 2.74 10.73 18.50
N SER A 120 1.87 10.07 19.25
CA SER A 120 0.62 9.53 18.68
C SER A 120 -0.31 10.63 18.18
N VAL A 121 -0.46 11.72 18.93
CA VAL A 121 -1.25 12.89 18.51
C VAL A 121 -0.54 13.61 17.35
N TYR A 122 0.77 13.79 17.42
CA TYR A 122 1.56 14.41 16.36
C TYR A 122 1.39 13.69 15.02
N MET A 123 1.34 12.35 15.03
CA MET A 123 1.10 11.55 13.82
C MET A 123 -0.31 11.75 13.23
N LEU A 124 -1.31 12.09 14.05
CA LEU A 124 -2.66 12.35 13.55
C LEU A 124 -2.77 13.68 12.78
N ILE A 125 -1.90 14.66 13.08
CA ILE A 125 -1.95 15.98 12.44
C ILE A 125 -1.81 15.87 10.91
N PRO A 126 -0.77 15.24 10.34
CA PRO A 126 -0.65 15.11 8.88
C PRO A 126 -1.72 14.19 8.26
N MET A 127 -2.36 13.33 9.04
CA MET A 127 -3.49 12.54 8.58
C MET A 127 -4.75 13.38 8.39
N LEU A 128 -5.00 14.32 9.29
CA LEU A 128 -6.18 15.20 9.27
C LEU A 128 -5.97 16.44 8.39
N PHE A 129 -4.75 16.96 8.34
CA PHE A 129 -4.37 18.17 7.62
C PHE A 129 -3.37 17.83 6.52
N ASN A 130 -3.86 17.53 5.33
CA ASN A 130 -3.00 17.26 4.19
C ASN A 130 -2.76 18.56 3.40
N GLY A 131 -1.51 19.00 3.33
CA GLY A 131 -1.10 20.18 2.57
C GLY A 131 -1.17 20.03 1.04
N GLY A 132 -1.49 18.84 0.56
CA GLY A 132 -1.56 18.52 -0.86
C GLY A 132 -0.19 18.23 -1.49
N GLN A 133 -0.22 17.64 -2.69
CA GLN A 133 1.01 17.25 -3.40
C GLN A 133 1.87 18.43 -3.83
N LEU A 134 1.23 19.57 -4.20
CA LEU A 134 1.96 20.76 -4.63
C LEU A 134 2.83 21.32 -3.52
N SER A 135 2.29 21.46 -2.31
CA SER A 135 3.02 21.96 -1.14
C SER A 135 4.21 21.05 -0.79
N CYS A 136 3.98 19.73 -0.80
CA CYS A 136 5.05 18.75 -0.58
C CYS A 136 6.15 18.88 -1.66
N TYR A 137 5.77 18.96 -2.94
CA TYR A 137 6.71 19.11 -4.04
C TYR A 137 7.57 20.38 -3.89
N VAL A 138 6.95 21.53 -3.59
CA VAL A 138 7.67 22.79 -3.39
C VAL A 138 8.67 22.69 -2.23
N ILE A 139 8.26 22.12 -1.09
CA ILE A 139 9.15 21.93 0.06
C ILE A 139 10.35 21.05 -0.32
N TYR A 140 10.12 19.89 -0.95
CA TYR A 140 11.20 18.98 -1.30
C TYR A 140 12.15 19.55 -2.36
N THR A 141 11.62 20.28 -3.34
CA THR A 141 12.45 20.81 -4.44
C THR A 141 13.12 22.14 -4.10
N SER A 142 12.41 23.07 -3.47
CA SER A 142 12.91 24.42 -3.20
C SER A 142 13.65 24.53 -1.88
N TYR A 143 13.19 23.82 -0.83
CA TYR A 143 13.81 23.90 0.50
C TYR A 143 14.87 22.83 0.70
N TYR A 144 14.57 21.57 0.36
CA TYR A 144 15.52 20.46 0.52
C TYR A 144 16.43 20.25 -0.69
N HIS A 145 16.23 20.97 -1.79
CA HIS A 145 17.00 20.87 -3.04
C HIS A 145 17.11 19.45 -3.61
N MET A 146 16.07 18.63 -3.44
CA MET A 146 16.03 17.21 -3.84
C MET A 146 15.50 17.01 -5.27
N LYS A 147 15.52 18.07 -6.12
CA LYS A 147 15.10 17.96 -7.51
C LYS A 147 15.97 16.92 -8.24
N ASP A 148 15.35 16.09 -9.06
CA ASP A 148 15.98 15.02 -9.85
C ASP A 148 16.72 13.95 -9.01
N SER A 149 16.34 13.80 -7.72
CA SER A 149 16.89 12.80 -6.81
C SER A 149 15.93 11.62 -6.62
N ILE A 150 16.46 10.39 -6.63
CA ILE A 150 15.70 9.18 -6.31
C ILE A 150 15.11 9.24 -4.89
N TRP A 151 15.78 9.93 -3.97
CA TRP A 151 15.31 10.11 -2.60
C TRP A 151 14.00 10.87 -2.49
N LEU A 152 13.71 11.78 -3.45
CA LEU A 152 12.44 12.47 -3.54
C LEU A 152 11.26 11.52 -3.75
N LEU A 153 11.49 10.38 -4.39
CA LEU A 153 10.47 9.36 -4.63
C LEU A 153 10.32 8.39 -3.45
N ILE A 154 11.36 8.25 -2.64
CA ILE A 154 11.37 7.31 -1.50
C ILE A 154 10.86 7.97 -0.22
N PHE A 155 11.43 9.12 0.20
CA PHE A 155 11.17 9.71 1.51
C PHE A 155 9.71 10.07 1.79
N PRO A 156 8.93 10.67 0.85
CA PRO A 156 7.54 11.03 1.13
C PRO A 156 6.65 9.83 1.41
N LEU A 157 7.02 8.66 0.88
CA LEU A 157 6.24 7.43 1.00
C LEU A 157 6.73 6.51 2.13
N CYS A 158 7.91 6.81 2.72
CA CYS A 158 8.50 5.98 3.78
C CYS A 158 7.64 5.88 5.04
N VAL A 159 6.87 6.93 5.38
CA VAL A 159 6.08 6.94 6.61
C VAL A 159 4.65 7.33 6.30
N THR A 160 3.76 6.36 6.41
CA THR A 160 2.32 6.57 6.29
C THR A 160 1.69 6.42 7.68
N THR A 161 1.03 7.47 8.16
CA THR A 161 0.40 7.49 9.50
C THR A 161 -0.54 6.29 9.70
N MET A 162 -1.35 5.95 8.70
CA MET A 162 -2.29 4.83 8.78
C MET A 162 -1.58 3.51 9.06
N ASN A 163 -0.48 3.23 8.35
CA ASN A 163 0.29 2.01 8.56
C ASN A 163 0.93 1.96 9.96
N VAL A 164 1.45 3.08 10.45
CA VAL A 164 1.98 3.16 11.82
C VAL A 164 0.90 2.85 12.85
N ILE A 165 -0.32 3.38 12.69
CA ILE A 165 -1.44 3.13 13.60
C ILE A 165 -1.84 1.65 13.56
N ILE A 166 -1.89 1.04 12.37
CA ILE A 166 -2.21 -0.39 12.22
C ILE A 166 -1.18 -1.24 12.94
N ILE A 167 0.12 -1.00 12.68
CA ILE A 167 1.22 -1.75 13.31
C ILE A 167 1.18 -1.56 14.84
N ARG A 168 1.02 -0.32 15.32
CA ARG A 168 0.90 -0.03 16.76
C ARG A 168 -0.26 -0.78 17.40
N THR A 169 -1.43 -0.75 16.75
CA THR A 169 -2.62 -1.42 17.27
C THR A 169 -2.43 -2.94 17.32
N TYR A 170 -1.78 -3.49 16.30
CA TYR A 170 -1.42 -4.91 16.28
C TYR A 170 -0.48 -5.26 17.44
N ILE A 171 0.58 -4.49 17.65
CA ILE A 171 1.52 -4.71 18.77
C ILE A 171 0.77 -4.69 20.10
N ALA A 172 -0.07 -3.67 20.32
CA ALA A 172 -0.79 -3.50 21.57
C ALA A 172 -1.81 -4.62 21.88
N ASN A 173 -2.42 -5.22 20.83
CA ASN A 173 -3.48 -6.20 20.99
C ASN A 173 -3.01 -7.66 20.85
N SER A 174 -1.96 -7.90 20.08
CA SER A 174 -1.54 -9.26 19.70
C SER A 174 -0.25 -9.72 20.37
N ILE A 175 0.55 -8.80 20.92
CA ILE A 175 1.80 -9.14 21.58
C ILE A 175 1.61 -8.92 23.10
N PRO A 176 1.61 -10.00 23.91
CA PRO A 176 1.49 -9.88 25.36
C PRO A 176 2.62 -9.03 25.97
N GLU A 177 2.27 -8.14 26.90
CA GLU A 177 3.24 -7.26 27.54
C GLU A 177 4.23 -8.05 28.41
N GLU A 178 3.78 -9.16 28.96
CA GLU A 178 4.57 -10.08 29.78
C GLU A 178 5.82 -10.60 29.07
N LEU A 179 5.74 -10.78 27.73
CA LEU A 179 6.92 -11.17 26.93
C LEU A 179 7.99 -10.08 26.93
N MET A 180 7.56 -8.82 26.91
CA MET A 180 8.48 -7.69 26.90
C MET A 180 9.05 -7.43 28.29
N GLU A 181 8.24 -7.68 29.35
CA GLU A 181 8.70 -7.60 30.75
C GLU A 181 9.70 -8.72 31.07
N ALA A 182 9.41 -9.97 30.64
CA ALA A 182 10.33 -11.09 30.80
C ALA A 182 11.68 -10.82 30.11
N ALA A 183 11.66 -10.32 28.86
CA ALA A 183 12.88 -9.93 28.15
C ALA A 183 13.68 -8.86 28.91
N LYS A 184 12.99 -7.91 29.55
CA LYS A 184 13.66 -6.87 30.37
C LYS A 184 14.28 -7.44 31.64
N ILE A 185 13.61 -8.41 32.27
CA ILE A 185 14.15 -9.13 33.45
C ILE A 185 15.39 -9.92 33.05
N ASP A 186 15.41 -10.54 31.87
CA ASP A 186 16.55 -11.24 31.28
C ASP A 186 17.69 -10.31 30.81
N GLY A 187 17.58 -8.98 31.05
CA GLY A 187 18.58 -7.99 30.71
C GLY A 187 18.59 -7.61 29.20
N ALA A 188 17.56 -7.96 28.44
CA ALA A 188 17.47 -7.55 27.04
C ALA A 188 17.18 -6.05 26.93
N GLY A 189 18.03 -5.33 26.20
CA GLY A 189 17.77 -3.93 25.85
C GLY A 189 16.65 -3.79 24.82
N GLU A 190 16.11 -2.57 24.66
CA GLU A 190 14.95 -2.28 23.77
C GLU A 190 15.20 -2.72 22.31
N TYR A 191 16.41 -2.54 21.77
CA TYR A 191 16.77 -2.99 20.42
C TYR A 191 16.70 -4.52 20.29
N ARG A 192 17.22 -5.23 21.30
CA ARG A 192 17.20 -6.70 21.31
C ARG A 192 15.75 -7.21 21.40
N THR A 193 14.94 -6.61 22.24
CA THR A 193 13.50 -6.91 22.36
C THR A 193 12.76 -6.64 21.06
N PHE A 194 13.06 -5.54 20.38
CA PHE A 194 12.47 -5.24 19.09
C PHE A 194 12.83 -6.29 18.03
N PHE A 195 14.13 -6.54 17.79
CA PHE A 195 14.56 -7.41 16.69
C PHE A 195 14.29 -8.89 16.93
N GLN A 196 14.44 -9.37 18.18
CA GLN A 196 14.37 -10.80 18.49
C GLN A 196 12.96 -11.25 18.89
N ILE A 197 12.13 -10.38 19.42
CA ILE A 197 10.79 -10.71 19.92
C ILE A 197 9.71 -10.05 19.10
N THR A 198 9.69 -8.70 19.07
CA THR A 198 8.58 -7.95 18.48
C THR A 198 8.52 -8.09 16.98
N LEU A 199 9.62 -7.88 16.26
CA LEU A 199 9.67 -7.92 14.80
C LEU A 199 9.25 -9.28 14.22
N PRO A 200 9.71 -10.45 14.75
CA PRO A 200 9.22 -11.74 14.29
C PRO A 200 7.72 -11.95 14.53
N LEU A 201 7.18 -11.47 15.66
CA LEU A 201 5.76 -11.57 15.98
C LEU A 201 4.88 -10.61 15.16
N MET A 202 5.47 -9.56 14.58
CA MET A 202 4.78 -8.60 13.73
C MET A 202 4.66 -9.06 12.26
N LYS A 203 5.27 -10.18 11.86
CA LYS A 203 5.22 -10.69 10.47
C LYS A 203 3.82 -10.67 9.83
N PRO A 204 2.71 -10.99 10.55
CA PRO A 204 1.39 -10.98 9.91
C PRO A 204 0.86 -9.59 9.53
N VAL A 205 1.42 -8.50 10.08
CA VAL A 205 0.96 -7.11 9.86
C VAL A 205 1.93 -6.31 8.98
N ILE A 206 3.15 -6.79 8.79
CA ILE A 206 4.19 -6.23 7.92
C ILE A 206 4.13 -6.90 6.55
#